data_8d3f8f68e70f5248f5d9533dd9d05c30
#
_entry.id   8d3f8f68e70f5248f5d9533dd9d05c30
#
_cell.length_a   1.000
_cell.length_b   1.000
_cell.length_c   1.000
_cell.angle_alpha   90.00
_cell.angle_beta   90.00
_cell.angle_gamma   90.00
#
_symmetry.space_group_name_H-M   'P 1'
#
loop_
_entity.id
_entity.type
_entity.pdbx_description
1 polymer ?
#
loop_
_entity_poly.entity_id
_entity_poly.type
_entity_poly.pdbx_seq_one_letter_code
_entity_poly.pdbx_strand_id
1 'polypeptide(L)'
;MKGNKKENLLGYEIKIIPDRESGYFAVRFPDFPGIVTGGYRLEEAIKNAQEALELTMDTMKKHKIPLPKPKARFSGQFNVRVPKDLHRELVRTAEEEGVSLNALVTYLLSQSVKKAA
;
A
#
# COMPACT_ATOMS: atom_id res chain seq x y z
N MET A 1 2.36 -3.97 -11.43
CA MET A 1 3.57 -3.29 -11.11
C MET A 1 4.22 -3.72 -9.83
N LYS A 2 5.46 -3.46 -9.78
CA LYS A 2 6.30 -3.93 -8.69
C LYS A 2 6.12 -3.19 -7.39
N GLY A 3 5.65 -1.94 -7.43
CA GLY A 3 5.50 -1.14 -6.23
C GLY A 3 4.58 -1.75 -5.19
N ASN A 4 3.51 -2.41 -5.64
CA ASN A 4 2.54 -2.96 -4.72
C ASN A 4 3.10 -4.05 -3.82
N LYS A 5 4.06 -4.81 -4.34
CA LYS A 5 4.65 -5.90 -3.55
C LYS A 5 5.49 -5.38 -2.39
N LYS A 6 5.98 -4.13 -2.51
CA LYS A 6 6.85 -3.54 -1.50
C LYS A 6 6.09 -2.80 -0.42
N GLU A 7 4.79 -2.61 -0.60
CA GLU A 7 3.98 -1.87 0.35
C GLU A 7 3.30 -2.77 1.36
N ASN A 8 3.50 -4.08 1.24
CA ASN A 8 2.79 -5.04 2.07
C ASN A 8 3.69 -6.24 2.33
N LEU A 9 3.86 -6.60 3.57
CA LEU A 9 4.69 -7.72 3.94
C LEU A 9 3.94 -8.55 4.97
N LEU A 10 3.69 -9.83 4.64
CA LEU A 10 2.92 -10.73 5.49
C LEU A 10 1.56 -10.14 5.87
N GLY A 11 0.99 -9.36 4.98
CA GLY A 11 -0.30 -8.70 5.20
C GLY A 11 -0.22 -7.38 5.94
N TYR A 12 0.95 -6.98 6.41
CA TYR A 12 1.13 -5.72 7.10
C TYR A 12 1.72 -4.67 6.19
N GLU A 13 1.26 -3.44 6.36
CA GLU A 13 1.75 -2.32 5.57
C GLU A 13 3.21 -2.04 5.90
N ILE A 14 4.00 -1.73 4.88
CA ILE A 14 5.37 -1.25 5.07
C ILE A 14 5.55 0.08 4.36
N LYS A 15 6.47 0.88 4.91
CA LYS A 15 6.88 2.12 4.29
C LYS A 15 8.38 2.05 4.04
N ILE A 16 8.77 2.32 2.82
CA ILE A 16 10.19 2.34 2.44
C ILE A 16 10.59 3.79 2.23
N ILE A 17 11.57 4.23 2.98
CA ILE A 17 12.02 5.63 2.97
C ILE A 17 13.45 5.68 2.48
N PRO A 18 13.68 6.02 1.21
CA PRO A 18 15.04 6.12 0.70
C PRO A 18 15.70 7.40 1.19
N ASP A 19 16.98 7.29 1.51
CA ASP A 19 17.81 8.45 1.82
C ASP A 19 18.79 8.62 0.68
N ARG A 20 18.64 9.70 -0.06
CA ARG A 20 19.46 9.92 -1.25
C ARG A 20 20.93 10.17 -0.93
N GLU A 21 21.20 10.76 0.23
CA GLU A 21 22.58 11.09 0.58
C GLU A 21 23.38 9.85 0.93
N SER A 22 22.82 8.99 1.74
CA SER A 22 23.54 7.79 2.19
C SER A 22 23.29 6.58 1.31
N GLY A 23 22.21 6.60 0.53
CA GLY A 23 21.80 5.43 -0.24
C GLY A 23 21.09 4.37 0.60
N TYR A 24 20.76 4.70 1.83
CA TYR A 24 20.11 3.77 2.73
C TYR A 24 18.60 3.74 2.49
N PHE A 25 18.02 2.56 2.57
CA PHE A 25 16.57 2.39 2.51
C PHE A 25 16.07 2.00 3.89
N ALA A 26 15.41 2.92 4.57
CA ALA A 26 14.79 2.62 5.86
C ALA A 26 13.43 1.97 5.61
N VAL A 27 13.10 0.98 6.43
CA VAL A 27 11.80 0.32 6.35
C VAL A 27 11.10 0.48 7.69
N ARG A 28 9.83 0.87 7.62
CA ARG A 28 9.00 1.08 8.80
C ARG A 28 7.73 0.27 8.67
N PHE A 29 7.25 -0.22 9.80
CA PHE A 29 5.97 -0.92 9.89
C PHE A 29 5.04 -0.07 10.75
N PRO A 30 4.01 0.57 10.16
CA PRO A 30 3.09 1.36 10.98
C PRO A 30 2.45 0.58 12.12
N ASP A 31 2.20 -0.71 11.92
CA ASP A 31 1.58 -1.55 12.95
C ASP A 31 2.60 -2.07 13.98
N PHE A 32 3.88 -1.91 13.74
CA PHE A 32 4.94 -2.34 14.64
C PHE A 32 5.98 -1.24 14.78
N PRO A 33 5.63 -0.16 15.49
CA PRO A 33 6.51 1.03 15.50
C PRO A 33 7.86 0.78 16.15
N GLY A 34 8.01 -0.31 16.89
CA GLY A 34 9.30 -0.63 17.50
C GLY A 34 10.31 -1.23 16.55
N ILE A 35 9.90 -1.61 15.35
CA ILE A 35 10.82 -2.21 14.38
C ILE A 35 11.58 -1.12 13.63
N VAL A 36 12.90 -1.16 13.71
CA VAL A 36 13.79 -0.24 12.99
C VAL A 36 14.71 -1.11 12.14
N THR A 37 14.56 -1.03 10.83
CA THR A 37 15.32 -1.88 9.92
C THR A 37 15.50 -1.19 8.58
N GLY A 38 16.34 -1.77 7.74
CA GLY A 38 16.60 -1.23 6.41
C GLY A 38 17.85 -1.85 5.82
N GLY A 39 18.35 -1.26 4.75
CA GLY A 39 19.56 -1.73 4.11
C GLY A 39 20.01 -0.74 3.05
N TYR A 40 21.20 -0.98 2.48
CA TYR A 40 21.76 -0.11 1.45
C TYR A 40 21.36 -0.53 0.05
N ARG A 41 20.69 -1.68 -0.06
CA ARG A 41 20.07 -2.13 -1.31
C ARG A 41 18.63 -2.43 -1.03
N LEU A 42 17.78 -2.18 -2.00
CA LEU A 42 16.36 -2.38 -1.80
C LEU A 42 16.05 -3.83 -1.43
N GLU A 43 16.66 -4.78 -2.13
CA GLU A 43 16.47 -6.20 -1.84
C GLU A 43 16.86 -6.55 -0.42
N GLU A 44 18.01 -6.01 0.02
CA GLU A 44 18.49 -6.22 1.36
C GLU A 44 17.54 -5.63 2.39
N ALA A 45 17.07 -4.42 2.14
CA ALA A 45 16.15 -3.75 3.06
C ALA A 45 14.87 -4.57 3.24
N ILE A 46 14.32 -5.11 2.16
CA ILE A 46 13.11 -5.92 2.22
C ILE A 46 13.37 -7.22 2.97
N LYS A 47 14.50 -7.86 2.70
CA LYS A 47 14.86 -9.10 3.40
C LYS A 47 15.02 -8.86 4.89
N ASN A 48 15.74 -7.80 5.25
CA ASN A 48 15.94 -7.45 6.66
C ASN A 48 14.62 -7.12 7.33
N ALA A 49 13.73 -6.45 6.62
CA ALA A 49 12.41 -6.11 7.15
C ALA A 49 11.60 -7.37 7.43
N GLN A 50 11.63 -8.32 6.52
CA GLN A 50 10.91 -9.57 6.71
C GLN A 50 11.42 -10.32 7.92
N GLU A 51 12.74 -10.42 8.07
CA GLU A 51 13.34 -11.09 9.20
C GLU A 51 12.99 -10.41 10.53
N ALA A 52 13.04 -9.07 10.53
CA ALA A 52 12.70 -8.30 11.73
C ALA A 52 11.24 -8.48 12.11
N LEU A 53 10.35 -8.50 11.13
CA LEU A 53 8.93 -8.70 11.38
C LEU A 53 8.66 -10.09 11.95
N GLU A 54 9.25 -11.11 11.34
CA GLU A 54 9.06 -12.48 11.79
C GLU A 54 9.57 -12.67 13.22
N LEU A 55 10.73 -12.11 13.51
CA LEU A 55 11.28 -12.18 14.86
C LEU A 55 10.38 -11.49 15.86
N THR A 56 9.89 -10.32 15.52
CA THR A 56 9.00 -9.55 16.39
C THR A 56 7.71 -10.33 16.65
N MET A 57 7.12 -10.90 15.61
CA MET A 57 5.90 -11.67 15.75
C MET A 57 6.11 -12.90 16.63
N ASP A 58 7.24 -13.59 16.45
CA ASP A 58 7.56 -14.74 17.29
C ASP A 58 7.70 -14.34 18.74
N THR A 59 8.39 -13.22 19.00
CA THR A 59 8.57 -12.74 20.34
C THR A 59 7.24 -12.38 21.00
N MET A 60 6.37 -11.71 20.24
CA MET A 60 5.05 -11.37 20.75
C MET A 60 4.23 -12.61 21.07
N LYS A 61 4.29 -13.62 20.23
CA LYS A 61 3.58 -14.86 20.50
C LYS A 61 4.09 -15.55 21.75
N LYS A 62 5.40 -15.57 21.96
CA LYS A 62 5.98 -16.17 23.16
C LYS A 62 5.50 -15.47 24.43
N HIS A 63 5.34 -14.16 24.36
CA HIS A 63 4.92 -13.38 25.52
C HIS A 63 3.42 -13.17 25.58
N LYS A 64 2.68 -13.87 24.70
CA LYS A 64 1.21 -13.80 24.63
C LYS A 64 0.70 -12.37 24.40
N ILE A 65 1.45 -11.59 23.63
CA ILE A 65 1.05 -10.25 23.23
C ILE A 65 0.25 -10.37 21.94
N PRO A 66 -0.98 -9.82 21.91
CA PRO A 66 -1.80 -9.93 20.69
C PRO A 66 -1.13 -9.22 19.50
N LEU A 67 -1.15 -9.88 18.36
CA LEU A 67 -0.65 -9.27 17.12
C LEU A 67 -1.71 -8.33 16.54
N PRO A 68 -1.29 -7.20 15.95
CA PRO A 68 -2.23 -6.38 15.19
C PRO A 68 -2.82 -7.20 14.05
N LYS A 69 -4.08 -6.93 13.70
CA LYS A 69 -4.69 -7.60 12.56
C LYS A 69 -4.18 -6.99 11.27
N PRO A 70 -3.73 -7.80 10.31
CA PRO A 70 -3.34 -7.26 9.01
C PRO A 70 -4.52 -6.60 8.34
N LYS A 71 -4.28 -5.47 7.67
CA LYS A 71 -5.33 -4.83 6.89
C LYS A 71 -5.61 -5.65 5.65
N ALA A 72 -6.85 -5.63 5.21
CA ALA A 72 -7.20 -6.30 3.97
C ALA A 72 -6.37 -5.71 2.83
N ARG A 73 -5.86 -6.58 1.96
CA ARG A 73 -5.05 -6.13 0.82
C ARG A 73 -5.85 -5.28 -0.14
N PHE A 74 -7.11 -5.63 -0.30
CA PHE A 74 -7.98 -4.94 -1.23
C PHE A 74 -9.25 -4.58 -0.50
N SER A 75 -9.33 -3.30 -0.12
CA SER A 75 -10.48 -2.81 0.64
C SER A 75 -11.60 -2.31 -0.25
N GLY A 76 -11.31 -2.07 -1.52
CA GLY A 76 -12.24 -1.41 -2.42
C GLY A 76 -12.12 0.09 -2.38
N GLN A 77 -11.19 0.62 -1.58
CA GLN A 77 -10.97 2.06 -1.49
C GLN A 77 -9.52 2.41 -1.79
N PHE A 78 -9.33 3.42 -2.60
CA PHE A 78 -8.01 3.99 -2.84
C PHE A 78 -8.19 5.40 -3.40
N ASN A 79 -7.16 6.20 -3.27
CA ASN A 79 -7.21 7.58 -3.72
C ASN A 79 -6.35 7.77 -4.96
N VAL A 80 -6.87 8.56 -5.90
CA VAL A 80 -6.16 8.86 -7.13
C VAL A 80 -6.17 10.37 -7.34
N ARG A 81 -5.02 10.92 -7.72
CA ARG A 81 -4.94 12.31 -8.12
C ARG A 81 -4.97 12.38 -9.64
N VAL A 82 -5.84 13.23 -10.14
CA VAL A 82 -5.97 13.45 -11.58
C VAL A 82 -5.83 14.94 -11.87
N PRO A 83 -5.52 15.31 -13.11
CA PRO A 83 -5.50 16.72 -13.48
C PRO A 83 -6.86 17.37 -13.23
N LYS A 84 -6.84 18.66 -12.90
CA LYS A 84 -8.08 19.38 -12.59
C LYS A 84 -9.08 19.34 -13.74
N ASP A 85 -8.59 19.43 -14.96
CA ASP A 85 -9.46 19.39 -16.12
C ASP A 85 -10.19 18.05 -16.24
N LEU A 86 -9.48 16.97 -15.98
CA LEU A 86 -10.11 15.64 -16.02
C LEU A 86 -11.14 15.52 -14.90
N HIS A 87 -10.83 16.02 -13.73
CA HIS A 87 -11.77 16.00 -12.60
C HIS A 87 -13.06 16.72 -12.98
N ARG A 88 -12.93 17.92 -13.59
CA ARG A 88 -14.10 18.68 -14.02
C ARG A 88 -14.93 17.92 -15.06
N GLU A 89 -14.25 17.33 -16.03
CA GLU A 89 -14.96 16.57 -17.05
C GLU A 89 -15.72 15.38 -16.47
N LEU A 90 -15.11 14.70 -15.51
CA LEU A 90 -15.78 13.56 -14.87
C LEU A 90 -17.03 14.00 -14.11
N VAL A 91 -16.92 15.12 -13.36
CA VAL A 91 -18.06 15.63 -12.62
C VAL A 91 -19.20 16.01 -13.57
N ARG A 92 -18.85 16.70 -14.65
CA ARG A 92 -19.87 17.13 -15.62
C ARG A 92 -20.54 15.93 -16.28
N THR A 93 -19.76 14.94 -16.65
CA THR A 93 -20.31 13.74 -17.29
C THR A 93 -21.23 13.00 -16.32
N ALA A 94 -20.83 12.90 -15.05
CA ALA A 94 -21.67 12.24 -14.06
C ALA A 94 -23.01 12.95 -13.92
N GLU A 95 -23.00 14.29 -13.90
CA GLU A 95 -24.21 15.06 -13.80
C GLU A 95 -25.11 14.86 -15.02
N GLU A 96 -24.51 14.86 -16.22
CA GLU A 96 -25.26 14.63 -17.44
C GLU A 96 -25.92 13.26 -17.48
N GLU A 97 -25.22 12.27 -16.93
CA GLU A 97 -25.71 10.90 -16.91
C GLU A 97 -26.63 10.61 -15.73
N GLY A 98 -26.74 11.55 -14.80
CA GLY A 98 -27.59 11.37 -13.64
C GLY A 98 -27.07 10.36 -12.63
N VAL A 99 -25.73 10.18 -12.56
CA VAL A 99 -25.11 9.25 -11.62
C VAL A 99 -24.09 9.98 -10.78
N SER A 100 -23.68 9.35 -9.68
CA SER A 100 -22.63 9.92 -8.85
C SER A 100 -21.30 9.84 -9.54
N LEU A 101 -20.37 10.72 -9.14
CA LEU A 101 -18.99 10.67 -9.66
C LEU A 101 -18.38 9.31 -9.38
N ASN A 102 -18.59 8.78 -8.20
CA ASN A 102 -18.04 7.48 -7.83
C ASN A 102 -18.57 6.37 -8.74
N ALA A 103 -19.86 6.38 -9.02
CA ALA A 103 -20.46 5.38 -9.91
C ALA A 103 -19.90 5.48 -11.31
N LEU A 104 -19.76 6.71 -11.83
CA LEU A 104 -19.19 6.90 -13.15
C LEU A 104 -17.77 6.39 -13.23
N VAL A 105 -16.93 6.78 -12.27
CA VAL A 105 -15.53 6.37 -12.27
C VAL A 105 -15.42 4.85 -12.15
N THR A 106 -16.22 4.24 -11.30
CA THR A 106 -16.21 2.78 -11.16
C THR A 106 -16.56 2.11 -12.48
N TYR A 107 -17.56 2.61 -13.16
CA TYR A 107 -17.95 2.07 -14.46
C TYR A 107 -16.83 2.21 -15.47
N LEU A 108 -16.25 3.40 -15.59
CA LEU A 108 -15.21 3.63 -16.57
C LEU A 108 -13.98 2.76 -16.31
N LEU A 109 -13.58 2.62 -15.05
CA LEU A 109 -12.45 1.79 -14.70
C LEU A 109 -12.73 0.32 -15.02
N SER A 110 -13.92 -0.16 -14.70
CA SER A 110 -14.25 -1.54 -14.97
C SER A 110 -14.26 -1.85 -16.47
N GLN A 111 -14.59 -0.85 -17.30
CA GLN A 111 -14.54 -1.02 -18.75
C GLN A 111 -13.11 -1.06 -19.28
N SER A 112 -12.20 -0.35 -18.61
CA SER A 112 -10.80 -0.22 -19.07
C SER A 112 -9.92 -1.39 -18.66
N VAL A 113 -10.23 -2.03 -17.55
CA VAL A 113 -9.41 -3.11 -17.04
C VAL A 113 -9.74 -4.40 -17.74
N LYS A 114 -8.75 -5.04 -18.32
CA LYS A 114 -8.94 -6.34 -18.94
C LYS A 114 -9.14 -7.38 -17.86
N LYS A 115 -10.22 -8.11 -18.00
CA LYS A 115 -10.45 -9.21 -17.09
C LYS A 115 -9.63 -10.40 -17.52
N ALA A 116 -9.03 -11.07 -16.55
CA ALA A 116 -8.39 -12.35 -16.82
C ALA A 116 -9.47 -13.32 -17.27
N ALA A 117 -9.23 -13.97 -18.39
CA ALA A 117 -10.21 -14.86 -18.94
C ALA A 117 -10.42 -16.10 -18.07
#